data_f830999cfb8a7aff028ab43292bf8770
#
_entry.id   f830999cfb8a7aff028ab43292bf8770
#
_cell.length_a   1.000
_cell.length_b   1.000
_cell.length_c   1.000
_cell.angle_alpha   90.00
_cell.angle_beta   90.00
_cell.angle_gamma   90.00
#
_symmetry.space_group_name_H-M   'P 1'
#
loop_
_entity.id
_entity.type
_entity.pdbx_description
1 polymer ?
#
loop_
_entity_poly.entity_id
_entity_poly.type
_entity_poly.pdbx_seq_one_letter_code
_entity_poly.pdbx_strand_id
1 'polypeptide(L)'
;NNSREALLLHTIEGFSHGEIAKIIGVDEAEADELIQIAHREMADSTSGSVMIIEDEAIIAMDIESIVAEMGHRVTGIARTRDEAVKLGKADVPDLILADIQLADNSSGIDAVNDLLNELGMRPVIFITAFPERLLTGDKPEPAFLISKPYSVDQVVSAVSQAMFFSSTETLNA
;
A
#
# COMPACT_ATOMS: atom_id res chain seq x y z
N ASN A 1 -8.07 -19.39 13.22
CA ASN A 1 -7.81 -19.88 11.86
C ASN A 1 -6.30 -20.06 11.66
N ASN A 2 -5.87 -21.33 11.54
CA ASN A 2 -4.45 -21.71 11.47
C ASN A 2 -3.69 -21.08 10.28
N SER A 3 -4.36 -20.79 9.17
CA SER A 3 -3.71 -20.20 7.99
C SER A 3 -3.27 -18.76 8.25
N ARG A 4 -4.10 -17.97 8.92
CA ARG A 4 -3.75 -16.59 9.31
C ARG A 4 -2.63 -16.56 10.34
N GLU A 5 -2.68 -17.46 11.30
CA GLU A 5 -1.65 -17.60 12.32
C GLU A 5 -0.29 -17.94 11.69
N ALA A 6 -0.27 -18.89 10.75
CA ALA A 6 0.93 -19.27 10.04
C ALA A 6 1.53 -18.10 9.24
N LEU A 7 0.69 -17.32 8.55
CA LEU A 7 1.12 -16.16 7.80
C LEU A 7 1.72 -15.08 8.70
N LEU A 8 1.07 -14.79 9.82
CA LEU A 8 1.55 -13.79 10.78
C LEU A 8 2.91 -14.20 11.36
N LEU A 9 3.08 -15.46 11.72
CA LEU A 9 4.35 -15.98 12.23
C LEU A 9 5.47 -15.88 11.19
N HIS A 10 5.16 -16.15 9.94
CA HIS A 10 6.16 -16.06 8.85
C HIS A 10 6.50 -14.60 8.50
N THR A 11 5.49 -13.76 8.34
CA THR A 11 5.64 -12.40 7.81
C THR A 11 6.12 -11.41 8.88
N ILE A 12 5.55 -11.46 10.07
CA ILE A 12 5.80 -10.48 11.13
C ILE A 12 6.94 -10.93 12.04
N GLU A 13 6.91 -12.19 12.49
CA GLU A 13 7.86 -12.73 13.44
C GLU A 13 9.11 -13.32 12.78
N GLY A 14 9.10 -13.49 11.44
CA GLY A 14 10.25 -13.99 10.70
C GLY A 14 10.55 -15.46 10.87
N PHE A 15 9.59 -16.27 11.33
CA PHE A 15 9.77 -17.70 11.50
C PHE A 15 9.86 -18.44 10.16
N SER A 16 10.73 -19.44 10.07
CA SER A 16 10.78 -20.35 8.93
C SER A 16 9.56 -21.26 8.88
N HIS A 17 9.28 -21.87 7.72
CA HIS A 17 8.18 -22.82 7.59
C HIS A 17 8.28 -24.01 8.57
N GLY A 18 9.51 -24.53 8.78
CA GLY A 18 9.73 -25.58 9.77
C GLY A 18 9.47 -25.17 11.21
N GLU A 19 9.85 -23.94 11.56
CA GLU A 19 9.56 -23.37 12.90
C GLU A 19 8.07 -23.14 13.10
N ILE A 20 7.36 -22.65 12.06
CA ILE A 20 5.91 -22.46 12.08
C ILE A 20 5.21 -23.81 12.28
N ALA A 21 5.64 -24.85 11.55
CA ALA A 21 5.09 -26.19 11.68
C ALA A 21 5.15 -26.69 13.12
N LYS A 22 6.27 -26.46 13.81
CA LYS A 22 6.43 -26.82 15.23
C LYS A 22 5.52 -26.02 16.14
N ILE A 23 5.39 -24.72 15.89
CA ILE A 23 4.57 -23.82 16.73
C ILE A 23 3.11 -24.19 16.64
N ILE A 24 2.56 -24.42 15.44
CA ILE A 24 1.14 -24.69 15.24
C ILE A 24 0.79 -26.17 15.24
N GLY A 25 1.78 -27.07 15.39
CA GLY A 25 1.56 -28.51 15.56
C GLY A 25 1.21 -29.25 14.27
N VAL A 26 1.67 -28.77 13.11
CA VAL A 26 1.50 -29.42 11.82
C VAL A 26 2.86 -29.76 11.20
N ASP A 27 2.91 -30.55 10.14
CA ASP A 27 4.17 -30.79 9.43
C ASP A 27 4.54 -29.59 8.54
N GLU A 28 5.79 -29.58 8.03
CA GLU A 28 6.32 -28.46 7.25
C GLU A 28 5.54 -28.26 5.93
N ALA A 29 5.10 -29.33 5.28
CA ALA A 29 4.30 -29.24 4.06
C ALA A 29 2.93 -28.63 4.33
N GLU A 30 2.28 -28.98 5.44
CA GLU A 30 1.01 -28.38 5.87
C GLU A 30 1.19 -26.90 6.24
N ALA A 31 2.29 -26.54 6.90
CA ALA A 31 2.59 -25.14 7.23
C ALA A 31 2.75 -24.30 5.96
N ASP A 32 3.46 -24.82 4.95
CA ASP A 32 3.65 -24.17 3.66
C ASP A 32 2.31 -23.95 2.95
N GLU A 33 1.46 -24.98 2.91
CA GLU A 33 0.12 -24.90 2.33
C GLU A 33 -0.76 -23.87 3.06
N LEU A 34 -0.73 -23.83 4.39
CA LEU A 34 -1.47 -22.85 5.18
C LEU A 34 -1.03 -21.41 4.89
N ILE A 35 0.28 -21.18 4.73
CA ILE A 35 0.80 -19.87 4.36
C ILE A 35 0.33 -19.46 2.97
N GLN A 36 0.34 -20.38 2.00
CA GLN A 36 -0.15 -20.11 0.65
C GLN A 36 -1.65 -19.81 0.63
N ILE A 37 -2.44 -20.53 1.40
CA ILE A 37 -3.88 -20.28 1.55
C ILE A 37 -4.10 -18.90 2.16
N ALA A 38 -3.35 -18.55 3.20
CA ALA A 38 -3.46 -17.24 3.85
C ALA A 38 -3.09 -16.09 2.91
N HIS A 39 -2.07 -16.24 2.07
CA HIS A 39 -1.73 -15.26 1.06
C HIS A 39 -2.87 -15.05 0.06
N ARG A 40 -3.50 -16.13 -0.40
CA ARG A 40 -4.64 -16.05 -1.33
C ARG A 40 -5.86 -15.41 -0.67
N GLU A 41 -6.19 -15.80 0.56
CA GLU A 41 -7.30 -15.20 1.33
C GLU A 41 -7.06 -13.71 1.58
N MET A 42 -5.81 -13.32 1.89
CA MET A 42 -5.45 -11.93 2.09
C MET A 42 -5.60 -11.13 0.80
N ALA A 43 -5.11 -11.66 -0.33
CA ALA A 43 -5.25 -11.01 -1.64
C ALA A 43 -6.73 -10.81 -2.01
N ASP A 44 -7.57 -11.81 -1.79
CA ASP A 44 -9.00 -11.74 -2.07
C ASP A 44 -9.74 -10.77 -1.13
N SER A 45 -9.39 -10.77 0.16
CA SER A 45 -10.08 -9.96 1.17
C SER A 45 -9.58 -8.52 1.24
N THR A 46 -8.34 -8.24 0.79
CA THR A 46 -7.73 -6.91 0.82
C THR A 46 -7.55 -6.28 -0.56
N SER A 47 -8.07 -6.93 -1.58
CA SER A 47 -8.09 -6.38 -2.93
C SER A 47 -8.91 -5.08 -2.95
N GLY A 48 -8.32 -4.01 -3.46
CA GLY A 48 -8.93 -2.69 -3.43
C GLY A 48 -8.49 -1.82 -4.58
N SER A 49 -8.78 -0.53 -4.47
CA SER A 49 -8.45 0.47 -5.48
C SER A 49 -7.31 1.37 -5.01
N VAL A 50 -6.39 1.65 -5.90
CA VAL A 50 -5.18 2.44 -5.63
C VAL A 50 -5.08 3.59 -6.62
N MET A 51 -4.88 4.79 -6.11
CA MET A 51 -4.59 5.97 -6.93
C MET A 51 -3.09 6.27 -6.86
N ILE A 52 -2.51 6.60 -8.01
CA ILE A 52 -1.09 6.95 -8.12
C ILE A 52 -0.97 8.43 -8.47
N ILE A 53 -0.15 9.16 -7.71
CA ILE A 53 0.20 10.56 -7.97
C ILE A 53 1.70 10.60 -8.24
N GLU A 54 2.07 10.70 -9.53
CA GLU A 54 3.46 10.65 -9.97
C GLU A 54 3.59 11.32 -11.34
N ASP A 55 4.49 12.29 -11.48
CA ASP A 55 4.69 13.01 -12.73
C ASP A 55 5.66 12.32 -13.70
N GLU A 56 6.52 11.44 -13.19
CA GLU A 56 7.45 10.67 -14.03
C GLU A 56 6.73 9.45 -14.60
N ALA A 57 6.45 9.46 -15.91
CA ALA A 57 5.64 8.45 -16.56
C ALA A 57 6.18 7.03 -16.39
N ILE A 58 7.50 6.84 -16.48
CA ILE A 58 8.13 5.52 -16.35
C ILE A 58 7.94 4.97 -14.93
N ILE A 59 8.14 5.80 -13.92
CA ILE A 59 7.94 5.42 -12.52
C ILE A 59 6.47 5.11 -12.25
N ALA A 60 5.56 5.95 -12.73
CA ALA A 60 4.13 5.74 -12.58
C ALA A 60 3.68 4.40 -13.18
N MET A 61 4.17 4.07 -14.37
CA MET A 61 3.86 2.80 -15.04
C MET A 61 4.43 1.59 -14.29
N ASP A 62 5.63 1.73 -13.74
CA ASP A 62 6.26 0.68 -12.95
C ASP A 62 5.46 0.39 -11.67
N ILE A 63 5.09 1.42 -10.94
CA ILE A 63 4.26 1.29 -9.73
C ILE A 63 2.88 0.71 -10.10
N GLU A 64 2.27 1.16 -11.18
CA GLU A 64 1.00 0.64 -11.67
C GLU A 64 1.09 -0.87 -11.92
N SER A 65 2.16 -1.33 -12.59
CA SER A 65 2.38 -2.75 -12.86
C SER A 65 2.52 -3.56 -11.58
N ILE A 66 3.27 -3.06 -10.61
CA ILE A 66 3.46 -3.74 -9.31
C ILE A 66 2.12 -3.90 -8.59
N VAL A 67 1.35 -2.83 -8.52
CA VAL A 67 0.06 -2.80 -7.83
C VAL A 67 -0.96 -3.71 -8.55
N ALA A 68 -1.00 -3.68 -9.87
CA ALA A 68 -1.89 -4.52 -10.67
C ALA A 68 -1.56 -6.01 -10.50
N GLU A 69 -0.28 -6.37 -10.46
CA GLU A 69 0.14 -7.76 -10.23
C GLU A 69 -0.25 -8.27 -8.84
N MET A 70 -0.40 -7.37 -7.86
CA MET A 70 -0.90 -7.71 -6.54
C MET A 70 -2.41 -7.97 -6.51
N GLY A 71 -3.12 -7.72 -7.61
CA GLY A 71 -4.58 -7.90 -7.71
C GLY A 71 -5.40 -6.67 -7.34
N HIS A 72 -4.78 -5.52 -7.17
CA HIS A 72 -5.50 -4.27 -6.91
C HIS A 72 -5.86 -3.56 -8.21
N ARG A 73 -6.93 -2.78 -8.18
CA ARG A 73 -7.36 -1.95 -9.31
C ARG A 73 -6.71 -0.57 -9.19
N VAL A 74 -6.04 -0.12 -10.23
CA VAL A 74 -5.51 1.25 -10.28
C VAL A 74 -6.60 2.18 -10.82
N THR A 75 -6.97 3.19 -10.03
CA THR A 75 -8.02 4.16 -10.42
C THR A 75 -7.53 5.10 -11.52
N GLY A 76 -6.24 5.40 -11.51
CA GLY A 76 -5.59 6.23 -12.50
C GLY A 76 -4.29 6.81 -11.97
N ILE A 77 -3.63 7.59 -12.82
CA ILE A 77 -2.37 8.27 -12.52
C ILE A 77 -2.60 9.76 -12.67
N ALA A 78 -2.38 10.52 -11.59
CA ALA A 78 -2.42 11.98 -11.61
C ALA A 78 -1.01 12.54 -11.59
N ARG A 79 -0.75 13.59 -12.35
CA ARG A 79 0.57 14.20 -12.47
C ARG A 79 0.69 15.52 -11.70
N THR A 80 -0.44 16.09 -11.30
CA THR A 80 -0.54 17.37 -10.61
C THR A 80 -1.54 17.29 -9.47
N ARG A 81 -1.49 18.29 -8.59
CA ARG A 81 -2.43 18.43 -7.47
C ARG A 81 -3.89 18.47 -7.96
N ASP A 82 -4.17 19.28 -8.99
CA ASP A 82 -5.53 19.42 -9.52
C ASP A 82 -6.04 18.13 -10.16
N GLU A 83 -5.20 17.45 -10.93
CA GLU A 83 -5.55 16.14 -11.51
C GLU A 83 -5.85 15.11 -10.43
N ALA A 84 -5.06 15.10 -9.34
CA ALA A 84 -5.25 14.19 -8.23
C ALA A 84 -6.62 14.38 -7.58
N VAL A 85 -7.01 15.61 -7.30
CA VAL A 85 -8.31 15.91 -6.68
C VAL A 85 -9.45 15.49 -7.61
N LYS A 86 -9.38 15.80 -8.89
CA LYS A 86 -10.39 15.41 -9.88
C LYS A 86 -10.53 13.90 -9.99
N LEU A 87 -9.40 13.19 -10.09
CA LEU A 87 -9.39 11.74 -10.19
C LEU A 87 -9.97 11.09 -8.93
N GLY A 88 -9.57 11.57 -7.76
CA GLY A 88 -10.07 11.05 -6.48
C GLY A 88 -11.56 11.22 -6.30
N LYS A 89 -12.12 12.33 -6.76
CA LYS A 89 -13.58 12.56 -6.71
C LYS A 89 -14.34 11.69 -7.71
N ALA A 90 -13.76 11.45 -8.89
CA ALA A 90 -14.38 10.63 -9.93
C ALA A 90 -14.36 9.13 -9.58
N ASP A 91 -13.29 8.67 -8.94
CA ASP A 91 -13.12 7.27 -8.56
C ASP A 91 -12.35 7.23 -7.23
N VAL A 92 -13.07 7.05 -6.15
CA VAL A 92 -12.54 7.14 -4.78
C VAL A 92 -11.62 5.96 -4.49
N PRO A 93 -10.31 6.21 -4.20
CA PRO A 93 -9.37 5.12 -3.92
C PRO A 93 -9.42 4.67 -2.47
N ASP A 94 -9.03 3.41 -2.24
CA ASP A 94 -8.80 2.88 -0.89
C ASP A 94 -7.41 3.23 -0.37
N LEU A 95 -6.45 3.40 -1.27
CA LEU A 95 -5.05 3.70 -0.97
C LEU A 95 -4.51 4.74 -1.97
N ILE A 96 -3.66 5.64 -1.48
CA ILE A 96 -2.99 6.64 -2.31
C ILE A 96 -1.48 6.39 -2.27
N LEU A 97 -0.86 6.28 -3.45
CA LEU A 97 0.58 6.27 -3.62
C LEU A 97 1.00 7.60 -4.25
N ALA A 98 1.85 8.36 -3.59
CA ALA A 98 2.15 9.73 -4.03
C ALA A 98 3.64 10.06 -3.98
N ASP A 99 4.15 10.73 -5.02
CA ASP A 99 5.41 11.46 -4.95
C ASP A 99 5.16 12.84 -4.34
N ILE A 100 6.17 13.41 -3.74
CA ILE A 100 6.09 14.72 -3.09
C ILE A 100 6.22 15.86 -4.11
N GLN A 101 7.11 15.73 -5.09
CA GLN A 101 7.35 16.77 -6.09
C GLN A 101 6.62 16.45 -7.40
N LEU A 102 5.71 17.30 -7.81
CA LEU A 102 4.86 17.10 -8.99
C LEU A 102 5.22 18.02 -10.16
N ALA A 103 4.67 17.74 -11.35
CA ALA A 103 5.03 18.35 -12.63
C ALA A 103 4.84 19.89 -12.68
N ASP A 104 3.86 20.42 -11.97
CA ASP A 104 3.54 21.86 -11.92
C ASP A 104 4.16 22.56 -10.72
N ASN A 105 5.18 21.97 -10.12
CA ASN A 105 5.80 22.38 -8.86
C ASN A 105 4.85 22.34 -7.65
N SER A 106 3.66 21.78 -7.80
CA SER A 106 2.80 21.53 -6.64
C SER A 106 3.35 20.38 -5.80
N SER A 107 2.94 20.32 -4.55
CA SER A 107 3.38 19.28 -3.62
C SER A 107 2.40 18.11 -3.60
N GLY A 108 2.94 16.89 -3.68
CA GLY A 108 2.15 15.68 -3.46
C GLY A 108 1.57 15.61 -2.05
N ILE A 109 2.22 16.22 -1.07
CA ILE A 109 1.70 16.33 0.30
C ILE A 109 0.42 17.15 0.30
N ASP A 110 0.41 18.30 -0.37
CA ASP A 110 -0.78 19.15 -0.48
C ASP A 110 -1.90 18.45 -1.26
N ALA A 111 -1.56 17.73 -2.33
CA ALA A 111 -2.53 16.95 -3.10
C ALA A 111 -3.21 15.89 -2.23
N VAL A 112 -2.43 15.17 -1.45
CA VAL A 112 -2.93 14.14 -0.52
C VAL A 112 -3.80 14.78 0.57
N ASN A 113 -3.37 15.90 1.16
CA ASN A 113 -4.15 16.59 2.18
C ASN A 113 -5.50 17.06 1.61
N ASP A 114 -5.53 17.58 0.39
CA ASP A 114 -6.78 17.97 -0.29
C ASP A 114 -7.70 16.76 -0.45
N LEU A 115 -7.15 15.62 -0.89
CA LEU A 115 -7.91 14.38 -1.07
C LEU A 115 -8.49 13.86 0.25
N LEU A 116 -7.70 13.86 1.30
CA LEU A 116 -8.16 13.40 2.61
C LEU A 116 -9.25 14.31 3.18
N ASN A 117 -9.16 15.62 2.94
CA ASN A 117 -10.20 16.57 3.34
C ASN A 117 -11.51 16.35 2.56
N GLU A 118 -11.42 16.01 1.28
CA GLU A 118 -12.59 15.80 0.42
C GLU A 118 -13.20 14.40 0.58
N LEU A 119 -12.37 13.37 0.74
CA LEU A 119 -12.79 11.97 0.65
C LEU A 119 -12.80 11.24 2.00
N GLY A 120 -12.19 11.83 3.03
CA GLY A 120 -12.01 11.19 4.33
C GLY A 120 -10.68 10.45 4.44
N MET A 121 -10.38 9.99 5.66
CA MET A 121 -9.11 9.36 5.99
C MET A 121 -8.94 8.01 5.28
N ARG A 122 -7.75 7.80 4.74
CA ARG A 122 -7.32 6.54 4.12
C ARG A 122 -5.82 6.45 4.14
N PRO A 123 -5.23 5.24 4.02
CA PRO A 123 -3.78 5.09 4.06
C PRO A 123 -3.11 5.74 2.85
N VAL A 124 -1.90 6.26 3.07
CA VAL A 124 -1.09 6.93 2.06
C VAL A 124 0.33 6.37 2.12
N ILE A 125 0.92 6.12 0.96
CA ILE A 125 2.32 5.76 0.84
C ILE A 125 3.00 6.84 0.00
N PHE A 126 4.01 7.52 0.56
CA PHE A 126 4.85 8.43 -0.19
C PHE A 126 6.05 7.68 -0.75
N ILE A 127 6.28 7.80 -2.06
CA ILE A 127 7.43 7.24 -2.75
C ILE A 127 8.19 8.40 -3.37
N THR A 128 9.32 8.79 -2.79
CA THR A 128 9.98 10.04 -3.17
C THR A 128 11.50 9.98 -3.09
N ALA A 129 12.15 10.81 -3.90
CA ALA A 129 13.60 11.07 -3.78
C ALA A 129 13.93 12.09 -2.68
N PHE A 130 12.90 12.74 -2.11
CA PHE A 130 13.05 13.81 -1.12
C PHE A 130 12.30 13.49 0.18
N PRO A 131 12.68 12.41 0.88
CA PRO A 131 11.96 12.00 2.10
C PRO A 131 12.01 13.03 3.22
N GLU A 132 13.03 13.87 3.25
CA GLU A 132 13.18 14.92 4.25
C GLU A 132 12.06 15.95 4.24
N ARG A 133 11.35 16.13 3.12
CA ARG A 133 10.23 17.06 3.01
C ARG A 133 9.03 16.65 3.86
N LEU A 134 8.92 15.39 4.22
CA LEU A 134 7.88 14.91 5.14
C LEU A 134 8.15 15.30 6.60
N LEU A 135 9.38 15.68 6.91
CA LEU A 135 9.76 16.08 8.27
C LEU A 135 9.38 17.53 8.57
N THR A 136 9.03 18.32 7.56
CA THR A 136 8.69 19.73 7.69
C THR A 136 7.25 19.98 7.25
N GLY A 137 6.40 20.42 8.18
CA GLY A 137 5.01 20.76 7.91
C GLY A 137 4.01 19.65 8.28
N ASP A 138 2.75 19.90 7.94
CA ASP A 138 1.65 18.97 8.22
C ASP A 138 1.67 17.80 7.25
N LYS A 139 1.97 16.62 7.77
CA LYS A 139 1.92 15.38 6.98
C LYS A 139 0.63 14.62 7.28
N PRO A 140 0.05 13.96 6.27
CA PRO A 140 -1.11 13.10 6.51
C PRO A 140 -0.71 11.85 7.31
N GLU A 141 -1.63 11.37 8.13
CA GLU A 141 -1.46 10.12 8.89
C GLU A 141 -2.69 9.24 8.71
N PRO A 142 -2.55 7.92 8.66
CA PRO A 142 -1.28 7.18 8.64
C PRO A 142 -0.57 7.27 7.30
N ALA A 143 0.75 7.46 7.33
CA ALA A 143 1.56 7.55 6.13
C ALA A 143 2.77 6.62 6.23
N PHE A 144 3.06 5.95 5.13
CA PHE A 144 4.26 5.14 4.95
C PHE A 144 5.19 5.88 4.01
N LEU A 145 6.48 5.65 4.16
CA LEU A 145 7.50 6.33 3.34
C LEU A 145 8.42 5.31 2.67
N ILE A 146 8.57 5.45 1.37
CA ILE A 146 9.55 4.69 0.58
C ILE A 146 10.45 5.70 -0.13
N SER A 147 11.76 5.58 0.05
CA SER A 147 12.74 6.43 -0.63
C SER A 147 13.07 5.87 -2.00
N LYS A 148 13.21 6.75 -3.00
CA LYS A 148 13.72 6.36 -4.32
C LYS A 148 15.25 6.25 -4.28
N PRO A 149 15.89 5.30 -4.92
CA PRO A 149 15.28 4.20 -5.68
C PRO A 149 14.64 3.15 -4.78
N TYR A 150 13.51 2.62 -5.19
CA TYR A 150 12.78 1.61 -4.44
C TYR A 150 12.98 0.22 -5.06
N SER A 151 12.73 -0.83 -4.26
CA SER A 151 12.62 -2.19 -4.76
C SER A 151 11.15 -2.59 -4.89
N VAL A 152 10.88 -3.60 -5.73
CA VAL A 152 9.53 -4.16 -5.87
C VAL A 152 9.04 -4.67 -4.51
N ASP A 153 9.89 -5.35 -3.75
CA ASP A 153 9.53 -5.89 -2.44
C ASP A 153 9.13 -4.81 -1.44
N GLN A 154 9.78 -3.65 -1.47
CA GLN A 154 9.40 -2.52 -0.60
C GLN A 154 7.99 -2.02 -0.93
N VAL A 155 7.66 -1.87 -2.21
CA VAL A 155 6.34 -1.41 -2.64
C VAL A 155 5.28 -2.45 -2.29
N VAL A 156 5.51 -3.72 -2.60
CA VAL A 156 4.58 -4.81 -2.28
C VAL A 156 4.32 -4.88 -0.78
N SER A 157 5.35 -4.81 0.04
CA SER A 157 5.23 -4.87 1.49
C SER A 157 4.41 -3.69 2.04
N ALA A 158 4.73 -2.46 1.60
CA ALA A 158 4.03 -1.27 2.06
C ALA A 158 2.56 -1.26 1.64
N VAL A 159 2.27 -1.62 0.39
CA VAL A 159 0.90 -1.70 -0.13
C VAL A 159 0.10 -2.76 0.62
N SER A 160 0.67 -3.94 0.85
CA SER A 160 0.01 -5.01 1.59
C SER A 160 -0.34 -4.58 3.01
N GLN A 161 0.58 -3.92 3.72
CA GLN A 161 0.36 -3.42 5.07
C GLN A 161 -0.73 -2.33 5.08
N ALA A 162 -0.66 -1.39 4.16
CA ALA A 162 -1.62 -0.29 4.08
C ALA A 162 -3.03 -0.80 3.80
N MET A 163 -3.20 -1.73 2.88
CA MET A 163 -4.49 -2.34 2.56
C MET A 163 -5.04 -3.15 3.73
N PHE A 164 -4.18 -3.85 4.45
CA PHE A 164 -4.58 -4.60 5.64
C PHE A 164 -5.12 -3.68 6.73
N PHE A 165 -4.45 -2.54 6.99
CA PHE A 165 -4.91 -1.54 7.95
C PHE A 165 -6.27 -0.96 7.55
N SER A 166 -6.46 -0.63 6.28
CA SER A 166 -7.71 -0.10 5.76
C SER A 166 -8.87 -1.08 6.00
N SER A 167 -8.66 -2.37 5.74
CA SER A 167 -9.70 -3.39 5.92
C SER A 167 -10.06 -3.64 7.39
N THR A 168 -9.09 -3.51 8.32
CA THR A 168 -9.34 -3.69 9.76
C THR A 168 -10.08 -2.50 10.37
N GLU A 169 -9.81 -1.29 9.94
CA GLU A 169 -10.55 -0.11 10.39
C GLU A 169 -12.02 -0.18 9.99
N THR A 170 -12.31 -0.69 8.81
CA THR A 170 -13.69 -0.85 8.32
C THR A 170 -14.47 -1.88 9.16
N LEU A 171 -13.80 -2.87 9.73
CA LEU A 171 -14.41 -3.90 10.56
C LEU A 171 -14.68 -3.42 11.99
N ASN A 172 -13.99 -2.38 12.43
CA ASN A 172 -14.11 -1.81 13.77
C ASN A 172 -14.97 -0.54 13.83
N ALA A 173 -15.50 -0.13 12.70
CA ALA A 173 -16.35 1.07 12.60
C ALA A 173 -17.86 0.75 12.81
#